data_d52a0bf768d774659b6ae0684bf36569
#
_entry.id   d52a0bf768d774659b6ae0684bf36569
#
_cell.length_a   1.000
_cell.length_b   1.000
_cell.length_c   1.000
_cell.angle_alpha   90.00
_cell.angle_beta   90.00
_cell.angle_gamma   90.00
#
_symmetry.space_group_name_H-M   'P 1'
#
loop_
_entity.id
_entity.type
_entity.pdbx_description
1 polymer ?
#
loop_
_entity_poly.entity_id
_entity_poly.type
_entity_poly.pdbx_seq_one_letter_code
_entity_poly.pdbx_strand_id
1 'polypeptide(L)'
;VRLSGVAGLVLILAVSACAAPGTVAPPVGRTMVPYTAAGLERVIGQDAAGLTRLFGQPDADIREGSARKLQFAGPICVLDAYLYPKGSEPPRVTYLDAREPDGSTIDRASCVAALTRRDGGK
;
A
#
# COMPACT_ATOMS: atom_id res chain seq x y z
N VAL A 1 -35.47 -73.05 -30.19
CA VAL A 1 -34.54 -71.86 -30.21
C VAL A 1 -34.88 -70.93 -29.06
N ARG A 2 -34.02 -70.86 -28.06
CA ARG A 2 -34.23 -70.04 -26.86
C ARG A 2 -33.36 -68.82 -26.98
N LEU A 3 -33.97 -67.64 -27.05
CA LEU A 3 -33.31 -66.40 -26.91
C LEU A 3 -33.23 -66.04 -25.42
N SER A 4 -32.01 -66.04 -24.89
CA SER A 4 -31.76 -65.58 -23.55
C SER A 4 -31.34 -64.07 -23.66
N GLY A 5 -32.23 -63.24 -23.21
CA GLY A 5 -31.92 -61.78 -23.08
C GLY A 5 -31.03 -61.53 -21.88
N VAL A 6 -29.88 -60.95 -22.12
CA VAL A 6 -29.01 -60.45 -21.06
C VAL A 6 -29.37 -58.95 -20.83
N ALA A 7 -30.07 -58.72 -19.75
CA ALA A 7 -30.33 -57.38 -19.30
C ALA A 7 -29.05 -56.79 -18.68
N GLY A 8 -28.42 -55.91 -19.43
CA GLY A 8 -27.28 -55.12 -18.91
C GLY A 8 -27.77 -54.05 -17.97
N LEU A 9 -27.46 -54.19 -16.69
CA LEU A 9 -27.72 -53.21 -15.67
C LEU A 9 -26.64 -52.14 -15.76
N VAL A 10 -26.96 -50.98 -16.34
CA VAL A 10 -26.07 -49.84 -16.35
C VAL A 10 -26.17 -49.14 -15.00
N LEU A 11 -25.16 -49.29 -14.18
CA LEU A 11 -25.04 -48.61 -12.90
C LEU A 11 -24.48 -47.19 -13.16
N ILE A 12 -25.36 -46.21 -13.15
CA ILE A 12 -24.96 -44.79 -13.25
C ILE A 12 -24.52 -44.35 -11.86
N LEU A 13 -23.20 -44.23 -11.66
CA LEU A 13 -22.63 -43.59 -10.49
C LEU A 13 -22.81 -42.06 -10.62
N ALA A 14 -23.81 -41.53 -9.94
CA ALA A 14 -23.95 -40.10 -9.76
C ALA A 14 -22.90 -39.66 -8.76
N VAL A 15 -21.82 -39.01 -9.26
CA VAL A 15 -20.85 -38.33 -8.42
C VAL A 15 -21.48 -37.01 -8.01
N SER A 16 -22.08 -36.96 -6.82
CA SER A 16 -22.52 -35.72 -6.20
C SER A 16 -21.27 -34.95 -5.74
N ALA A 17 -20.80 -34.05 -6.57
CA ALA A 17 -19.82 -33.06 -6.14
C ALA A 17 -20.52 -32.10 -5.17
N CYS A 18 -20.37 -32.31 -3.88
CA CYS A 18 -20.70 -31.31 -2.88
C CYS A 18 -19.68 -30.17 -3.01
N ALA A 19 -19.99 -29.17 -3.85
CA ALA A 19 -19.33 -27.89 -3.78
C ALA A 19 -19.79 -27.23 -2.47
N ALA A 20 -18.96 -27.30 -1.44
CA ALA A 20 -19.18 -26.48 -0.26
C ALA A 20 -19.14 -25.02 -0.70
N PRO A 21 -20.16 -24.20 -0.37
CA PRO A 21 -20.07 -22.76 -0.62
C PRO A 21 -18.87 -22.27 0.20
N GLY A 22 -17.82 -21.86 -0.49
CA GLY A 22 -16.70 -21.17 0.14
C GLY A 22 -17.25 -19.91 0.79
N THR A 23 -17.30 -19.88 2.10
CA THR A 23 -17.53 -18.65 2.85
C THR A 23 -16.34 -17.76 2.57
N VAL A 24 -16.48 -16.87 1.57
CA VAL A 24 -15.56 -15.75 1.41
C VAL A 24 -15.78 -14.91 2.65
N ALA A 25 -14.77 -14.90 3.55
CA ALA A 25 -14.79 -13.98 4.67
C ALA A 25 -14.98 -12.57 4.09
N PRO A 26 -15.94 -11.77 4.61
CA PRO A 26 -16.08 -10.40 4.16
C PRO A 26 -14.71 -9.74 4.29
N PRO A 27 -14.27 -8.95 3.29
CA PRO A 27 -13.02 -8.22 3.43
C PRO A 27 -13.09 -7.45 4.73
N VAL A 28 -12.17 -7.72 5.65
CA VAL A 28 -12.01 -6.90 6.85
C VAL A 28 -11.83 -5.50 6.32
N GLY A 29 -12.87 -4.68 6.47
CA GLY A 29 -12.86 -3.32 6.02
C GLY A 29 -11.61 -2.68 6.61
N ARG A 30 -10.62 -2.41 5.79
CA ARG A 30 -9.53 -1.56 6.21
C ARG A 30 -10.20 -0.26 6.59
N THR A 31 -10.24 0.01 7.87
CA THR A 31 -10.69 1.31 8.36
C THR A 31 -9.74 2.29 7.71
N MET A 32 -10.21 2.94 6.65
CA MET A 32 -9.42 4.00 6.03
C MET A 32 -9.34 5.10 7.06
N VAL A 33 -8.18 5.21 7.71
CA VAL A 33 -7.90 6.37 8.55
C VAL A 33 -8.00 7.58 7.63
N PRO A 34 -8.90 8.52 7.91
CA PRO A 34 -9.04 9.70 7.07
C PRO A 34 -7.68 10.39 6.92
N TYR A 35 -7.32 10.73 5.69
CA TYR A 35 -6.10 11.50 5.47
C TYR A 35 -6.30 12.88 6.08
N THR A 36 -5.50 13.21 7.07
CA THR A 36 -5.45 14.54 7.65
C THR A 36 -4.05 15.12 7.46
N ALA A 37 -3.95 16.42 7.26
CA ALA A 37 -2.68 17.12 7.18
C ALA A 37 -2.12 17.50 8.57
N ALA A 38 -2.83 17.16 9.64
CA ALA A 38 -2.40 17.46 10.99
C ALA A 38 -1.03 16.83 11.30
N GLY A 39 -0.08 17.64 11.74
CA GLY A 39 1.30 17.22 11.99
C GLY A 39 2.17 17.08 10.75
N LEU A 40 1.62 17.35 9.56
CA LEU A 40 2.32 17.25 8.27
C LEU A 40 2.63 18.61 7.64
N GLU A 41 2.31 19.71 8.32
CA GLU A 41 2.39 21.08 7.79
C GLU A 41 3.82 21.43 7.37
N ARG A 42 4.81 20.82 7.98
CA ARG A 42 6.23 21.04 7.66
C ARG A 42 6.67 20.35 6.38
N VAL A 43 5.90 19.39 5.89
CA VAL A 43 6.25 18.52 4.76
C VAL A 43 5.37 18.80 3.55
N ILE A 44 4.06 18.94 3.75
CA ILE A 44 3.12 19.29 2.67
C ILE A 44 3.50 20.63 2.06
N GLY A 45 3.55 20.66 0.72
CA GLY A 45 3.93 21.84 -0.04
C GLY A 45 5.45 22.06 -0.20
N GLN A 46 6.28 21.23 0.42
CA GLN A 46 7.73 21.27 0.19
C GLN A 46 8.07 20.71 -1.20
N ASP A 47 9.15 21.23 -1.77
CA ASP A 47 9.79 20.62 -2.95
C ASP A 47 10.84 19.58 -2.53
N ALA A 48 11.47 18.93 -3.51
CA ALA A 48 12.49 17.91 -3.26
C ALA A 48 13.66 18.45 -2.42
N ALA A 49 14.07 19.70 -2.63
CA ALA A 49 15.14 20.32 -1.86
C ALA A 49 14.72 20.54 -0.40
N GLY A 50 13.48 20.94 -0.16
CA GLY A 50 12.90 21.08 1.18
C GLY A 50 12.86 19.78 1.94
N LEU A 51 12.46 18.69 1.27
CA LEU A 51 12.46 17.34 1.86
C LEU A 51 13.87 16.88 2.21
N THR A 52 14.84 17.12 1.33
CA THR A 52 16.24 16.78 1.60
C THR A 52 16.80 17.54 2.81
N ARG A 53 16.42 18.79 3.00
CA ARG A 53 16.79 19.54 4.21
C ARG A 53 16.16 18.96 5.49
N LEU A 54 14.94 18.43 5.39
CA LEU A 54 14.23 17.86 6.54
C LEU A 54 14.71 16.46 6.91
N PHE A 55 14.94 15.62 5.92
CA PHE A 55 15.14 14.17 6.12
C PHE A 55 16.50 13.65 5.65
N GLY A 56 17.32 14.47 5.01
CA GLY A 56 18.53 14.03 4.33
C GLY A 56 18.25 13.55 2.92
N GLN A 57 19.22 12.87 2.30
CA GLN A 57 19.05 12.32 0.95
C GLN A 57 17.97 11.23 0.94
N PRO A 58 17.10 11.22 -0.07
CA PRO A 58 16.13 10.14 -0.21
C PRO A 58 16.83 8.81 -0.53
N ASP A 59 16.28 7.73 -0.01
CA ASP A 59 16.73 6.36 -0.29
C ASP A 59 16.26 5.88 -1.67
N ALA A 60 15.17 6.45 -2.17
CA ALA A 60 14.69 6.22 -3.55
C ALA A 60 14.03 7.46 -4.13
N ASP A 61 14.17 7.63 -5.43
CA ASP A 61 13.58 8.71 -6.23
C ASP A 61 12.97 8.08 -7.48
N ILE A 62 11.65 7.98 -7.52
CA ILE A 62 10.92 7.18 -8.51
C ILE A 62 9.86 8.03 -9.19
N ARG A 63 9.70 7.86 -10.50
CA ARG A 63 8.59 8.42 -11.25
C ARG A 63 7.42 7.45 -11.26
N GLU A 64 6.24 7.93 -10.87
CA GLU A 64 4.97 7.21 -10.94
C GLU A 64 3.94 8.08 -11.67
N GLY A 65 3.74 7.84 -12.97
CA GLY A 65 2.89 8.69 -13.79
C GLY A 65 3.41 10.13 -13.83
N SER A 66 2.59 11.11 -13.44
CA SER A 66 2.98 12.51 -13.30
C SER A 66 3.63 12.82 -11.95
N ALA A 67 3.58 11.90 -11.01
CA ALA A 67 4.17 12.09 -9.70
C ALA A 67 5.65 11.72 -9.67
N ARG A 68 6.38 12.41 -8.80
CA ARG A 68 7.69 12.01 -8.34
C ARG A 68 7.58 11.53 -6.91
N LYS A 69 7.95 10.29 -6.64
CA LYS A 69 7.94 9.72 -5.30
C LYS A 69 9.35 9.75 -4.72
N LEU A 70 9.53 10.43 -3.62
CA LEU A 70 10.76 10.37 -2.81
C LEU A 70 10.50 9.50 -1.59
N GLN A 71 11.36 8.52 -1.38
CA GLN A 71 11.27 7.60 -0.26
C GLN A 71 12.38 7.88 0.75
N PHE A 72 12.00 7.96 2.01
CA PHE A 72 12.91 8.14 3.13
C PHE A 72 12.74 6.97 4.10
N ALA A 73 13.76 6.14 4.23
CA ALA A 73 13.72 4.96 5.09
C ALA A 73 14.50 5.20 6.38
N GLY A 74 13.92 4.79 7.49
CA GLY A 74 14.55 4.79 8.79
C GLY A 74 14.30 3.49 9.53
N PRO A 75 14.89 3.31 10.72
CA PRO A 75 14.68 2.09 11.51
C PRO A 75 13.26 1.94 12.04
N ILE A 76 12.52 3.05 12.16
CA ILE A 76 11.15 3.06 12.71
C ILE A 76 10.12 2.99 11.60
N CYS A 77 10.32 3.71 10.49
CA CYS A 77 9.34 3.79 9.41
C CYS A 77 9.97 4.12 8.05
N VAL A 78 9.18 3.92 7.03
CA VAL A 78 9.44 4.36 5.66
C VAL A 78 8.37 5.38 5.29
N LEU A 79 8.80 6.54 4.82
CA LEU A 79 7.95 7.63 4.35
C LEU A 79 8.06 7.75 2.84
N ASP A 80 6.94 7.71 2.15
CA ASP A 80 6.83 8.00 0.72
C ASP A 80 6.18 9.36 0.53
N ALA A 81 6.93 10.30 -0.04
CA ALA A 81 6.44 11.63 -0.36
C ALA A 81 6.15 11.72 -1.86
N TYR A 82 4.92 12.09 -2.21
CA TYR A 82 4.46 12.21 -3.59
C TYR A 82 4.40 13.69 -3.96
N LEU A 83 5.24 14.06 -4.92
CA LEU A 83 5.36 15.42 -5.44
C LEU A 83 4.71 15.50 -6.81
N TYR A 84 3.82 16.47 -6.98
CA TYR A 84 3.13 16.71 -8.24
C TYR A 84 3.52 18.05 -8.82
N PRO A 85 3.67 18.15 -10.15
CA PRO A 85 3.94 19.40 -10.82
C PRO A 85 2.72 20.33 -10.72
N LYS A 86 2.98 21.61 -10.55
CA LYS A 86 1.96 22.66 -10.60
C LYS A 86 2.48 23.80 -11.46
N GLY A 87 2.00 23.88 -12.71
CA GLY A 87 2.49 24.86 -13.66
C GLY A 87 3.99 24.68 -13.95
N SER A 88 4.74 25.78 -13.98
CA SER A 88 6.18 25.79 -14.21
C SER A 88 7.02 25.70 -12.94
N GLU A 89 6.37 25.66 -11.77
CA GLU A 89 7.06 25.54 -10.48
C GLU A 89 7.62 24.13 -10.26
N PRO A 90 8.65 23.99 -9.41
CA PRO A 90 9.11 22.65 -9.00
C PRO A 90 7.97 21.82 -8.40
N PRO A 91 7.92 20.50 -8.65
CA PRO A 91 6.92 19.63 -8.04
C PRO A 91 6.93 19.74 -6.51
N ARG A 92 5.75 19.76 -5.91
CA ARG A 92 5.55 19.88 -4.47
C ARG A 92 4.78 18.72 -3.89
N VAL A 93 5.06 18.41 -2.64
CA VAL A 93 4.37 17.37 -1.89
C VAL A 93 2.91 17.71 -1.73
N THR A 94 2.05 16.80 -2.21
CA THR A 94 0.60 16.86 -1.99
C THR A 94 0.09 15.68 -1.16
N TYR A 95 0.82 14.58 -1.14
CA TYR A 95 0.43 13.36 -0.42
C TYR A 95 1.65 12.70 0.21
N LEU A 96 1.43 12.13 1.39
CA LEU A 96 2.41 11.32 2.12
C LEU A 96 1.78 9.97 2.46
N ASP A 97 2.56 8.93 2.35
CA ASP A 97 2.24 7.64 2.93
C ASP A 97 3.37 7.18 3.86
N ALA A 98 3.00 6.44 4.89
CA ALA A 98 3.95 5.95 5.86
C ALA A 98 3.62 4.51 6.26
N ARG A 99 4.66 3.72 6.46
CA ARG A 99 4.56 2.33 6.93
C ARG A 99 5.74 2.00 7.83
N GLU A 100 5.58 1.01 8.67
CA GLU A 100 6.70 0.40 9.36
C GLU A 100 7.55 -0.42 8.36
N PRO A 101 8.81 -0.77 8.69
CA PRO A 101 9.67 -1.55 7.79
C PRO A 101 9.09 -2.91 7.40
N ASP A 102 8.24 -3.50 8.23
CA ASP A 102 7.53 -4.76 7.96
C ASP A 102 6.26 -4.58 7.09
N GLY A 103 5.92 -3.35 6.72
CA GLY A 103 4.75 -3.00 5.93
C GLY A 103 3.50 -2.67 6.75
N SER A 104 3.53 -2.80 8.07
CA SER A 104 2.40 -2.45 8.92
C SER A 104 2.15 -0.93 8.96
N THR A 105 0.94 -0.56 9.38
CA THR A 105 0.49 0.83 9.41
C THR A 105 1.18 1.61 10.52
N ILE A 106 1.60 2.83 10.21
CA ILE A 106 2.07 3.81 11.20
C ILE A 106 1.42 5.16 10.91
N ASP A 107 1.23 5.96 11.96
CA ASP A 107 0.78 7.33 11.80
C ASP A 107 1.82 8.19 11.05
N ARG A 108 1.35 8.95 10.06
CA ARG A 108 2.23 9.75 9.19
C ARG A 108 3.01 10.80 9.95
N ALA A 109 2.35 11.52 10.85
CA ALA A 109 3.01 12.55 11.65
C ALA A 109 4.07 11.95 12.58
N SER A 110 3.82 10.77 13.13
CA SER A 110 4.78 10.02 13.94
C SER A 110 6.00 9.60 13.13
N CYS A 111 5.79 9.15 11.89
CA CYS A 111 6.88 8.82 10.96
C CYS A 111 7.71 10.06 10.61
N VAL A 112 7.06 11.17 10.26
CA VAL A 112 7.75 12.45 9.98
C VAL A 112 8.60 12.87 11.17
N ALA A 113 8.06 12.80 12.38
CA ALA A 113 8.80 13.13 13.60
C ALA A 113 10.00 12.21 13.83
N ALA A 114 9.85 10.91 13.58
CA ALA A 114 10.92 9.94 13.72
C ALA A 114 12.07 10.19 12.74
N LEU A 115 11.75 10.45 11.47
CA LEU A 115 12.75 10.73 10.43
C LEU A 115 13.45 12.06 10.63
N THR A 116 12.72 13.09 11.09
CA THR A 116 13.31 14.40 11.39
C THR A 116 14.33 14.29 12.53
N ARG A 117 14.07 13.46 13.54
CA ARG A 117 15.03 13.20 14.63
C ARG A 117 16.25 12.46 14.15
N ARG A 118 16.10 11.56 13.17
CA ARG A 118 17.21 10.80 12.60
C ARG A 118 18.27 11.71 11.98
N ASP A 119 17.84 12.64 11.13
CA ASP A 119 18.75 13.47 10.34
C ASP A 119 18.90 14.89 10.91
N GLY A 120 17.83 15.42 11.49
CA GLY A 120 17.83 16.75 12.13
C GLY A 120 18.47 16.76 13.51
N GLY A 121 18.66 15.61 14.08
CA GLY A 121 19.38 15.42 15.35
C GLY A 121 20.89 15.24 15.19
N LYS A 122 21.40 15.48 14.01
CA LYS A 122 22.85 15.47 13.74
C LYS A 122 23.54 16.64 14.39
#